data_985ff54b271ec80a67cdd1508082134b
#
_entry.id   985ff54b271ec80a67cdd1508082134b
#
_cell.length_a   1.000
_cell.length_b   1.000
_cell.length_c   1.000
_cell.angle_alpha   90.00
_cell.angle_beta   90.00
_cell.angle_gamma   90.00
#
_symmetry.space_group_name_H-M   'P 1'
#
loop_
_entity.id
_entity.type
_entity.pdbx_description
1 polymer ?
#
loop_
_entity_poly.entity_id
_entity_poly.type
_entity_poly.pdbx_seq_one_letter_code
_entity_poly.pdbx_strand_id
1 'polypeptide(L)'
;TDLNYAREGRDAPSIRLPDAQLRLVQEVAAAAKTPITIVLLTATPLDISQLMANNRIGAVAHLGQPSVAVVGLSDLLYGRRSFAGRAVQTVYAAAYEDQISIADFNMRPGPSVFARPDCAMKNVSRCPRGVNPGRTYRFYEGKAVVPFGFGLSYTSFRYALRVVGATSFVVDVTN
;
A
#
# COMPACT_ATOMS: atom_id res chain seq x y z
N THR A 1 14.62 4.40 -2.88
CA THR A 1 13.80 4.64 -4.09
C THR A 1 14.74 4.74 -5.28
N ASP A 2 14.52 3.94 -6.32
CA ASP A 2 15.27 4.07 -7.56
C ASP A 2 14.77 5.32 -8.31
N LEU A 3 15.62 6.33 -8.45
CA LEU A 3 15.32 7.57 -9.19
C LEU A 3 15.01 7.31 -10.67
N ASN A 4 15.41 6.16 -11.20
CA ASN A 4 15.04 5.72 -12.54
C ASN A 4 13.61 5.15 -12.59
N TYR A 5 13.07 4.72 -11.44
CA TYR A 5 11.73 4.17 -11.34
C TYR A 5 10.67 5.27 -11.26
N ALA A 6 10.87 6.23 -10.36
CA ALA A 6 9.96 7.37 -10.20
C ALA A 6 10.72 8.60 -9.69
N ARG A 7 10.43 9.77 -10.27
CA ARG A 7 10.97 11.08 -9.87
C ARG A 7 10.05 12.19 -10.34
N GLU A 8 10.33 13.42 -9.99
CA GLU A 8 9.64 14.57 -10.56
C GLU A 8 9.70 14.53 -12.09
N GLY A 9 8.55 14.68 -12.72
CA GLY A 9 8.39 14.57 -14.18
C GLY A 9 8.42 13.14 -14.74
N ARG A 10 8.46 12.13 -13.89
CA ARG A 10 8.38 10.72 -14.31
C ARG A 10 7.61 9.89 -13.28
N ASP A 11 6.39 9.50 -13.64
CA ASP A 11 5.58 8.61 -12.84
C ASP A 11 6.15 7.19 -12.80
N ALA A 12 5.85 6.48 -11.70
CA ALA A 12 6.16 5.07 -11.61
C ALA A 12 5.38 4.29 -12.69
N PRO A 13 6.05 3.42 -13.46
CA PRO A 13 5.39 2.66 -14.53
C PRO A 13 4.49 1.55 -14.01
N SER A 14 4.64 1.16 -12.75
CA SER A 14 3.95 0.03 -12.13
C SER A 14 3.86 0.22 -10.62
N ILE A 15 2.88 -0.44 -9.99
CA ILE A 15 2.79 -0.56 -8.52
C ILE A 15 3.48 -1.82 -8.00
N ARG A 16 4.11 -2.62 -8.86
CA ARG A 16 4.87 -3.82 -8.47
C ARG A 16 6.19 -3.41 -7.81
N LEU A 17 6.62 -4.20 -6.85
CA LEU A 17 7.99 -4.09 -6.37
C LEU A 17 8.95 -4.44 -7.53
N PRO A 18 10.03 -3.65 -7.74
CA PRO A 18 11.05 -3.99 -8.72
C PRO A 18 11.66 -5.38 -8.43
N ASP A 19 11.79 -6.22 -9.47
CA ASP A 19 12.25 -7.62 -9.32
C ASP A 19 13.59 -7.75 -8.60
N ALA A 20 14.51 -6.81 -8.83
CA ALA A 20 15.81 -6.82 -8.16
C ALA A 20 15.67 -6.60 -6.65
N GLN A 21 14.77 -5.72 -6.22
CA GLN A 21 14.51 -5.48 -4.80
C GLN A 21 13.78 -6.67 -4.17
N LEU A 22 12.83 -7.25 -4.87
CA LEU A 22 12.12 -8.44 -4.40
C LEU A 22 13.08 -9.62 -4.23
N ARG A 23 13.97 -9.87 -5.19
CA ARG A 23 15.01 -10.92 -5.10
C ARG A 23 15.93 -10.68 -3.91
N LEU A 24 16.40 -9.45 -3.72
CA LEU A 24 17.25 -9.10 -2.56
C LEU A 24 16.54 -9.46 -1.25
N VAL A 25 15.28 -9.08 -1.11
CA VAL A 25 14.50 -9.39 0.11
C VAL A 25 14.37 -10.90 0.29
N GLN A 26 14.09 -11.65 -0.78
CA GLN A 26 13.94 -13.10 -0.72
C GLN A 26 15.25 -13.80 -0.30
N GLU A 27 16.38 -13.38 -0.87
CA GLU A 27 17.71 -13.92 -0.54
C GLU A 27 18.10 -13.62 0.92
N VAL A 28 17.88 -12.37 1.36
CA VAL A 28 18.15 -11.99 2.76
C VAL A 28 17.24 -12.76 3.70
N ALA A 29 15.95 -12.88 3.39
CA ALA A 29 15.00 -13.62 4.21
C ALA A 29 15.37 -15.11 4.30
N ALA A 30 15.84 -15.70 3.21
CA ALA A 30 16.28 -17.10 3.19
C ALA A 30 17.55 -17.32 4.03
N ALA A 31 18.50 -16.38 3.98
CA ALA A 31 19.78 -16.49 4.70
C ALA A 31 19.64 -16.14 6.20
N ALA A 32 18.66 -15.34 6.59
CA ALA A 32 18.47 -14.89 7.97
C ALA A 32 18.10 -16.05 8.89
N LYS A 33 18.64 -16.06 10.11
CA LYS A 33 18.31 -17.05 11.16
C LYS A 33 16.97 -16.78 11.82
N THR A 34 16.53 -15.52 11.85
CA THR A 34 15.27 -15.03 12.45
C THR A 34 14.45 -14.28 11.40
N PRO A 35 13.14 -14.09 11.63
CA PRO A 35 12.34 -13.23 10.75
C PRO A 35 12.94 -11.83 10.64
N ILE A 36 12.92 -11.27 9.43
CA ILE A 36 13.46 -9.94 9.14
C ILE A 36 12.36 -8.88 9.17
N THR A 37 12.75 -7.65 9.44
CA THR A 37 11.88 -6.48 9.30
C THR A 37 12.24 -5.73 8.03
N ILE A 38 11.25 -5.45 7.20
CA ILE A 38 11.42 -4.65 5.98
C ILE A 38 11.02 -3.21 6.26
N VAL A 39 11.89 -2.28 5.90
CA VAL A 39 11.60 -0.85 5.93
C VAL A 39 11.46 -0.35 4.50
N LEU A 40 10.27 0.12 4.13
CA LEU A 40 9.97 0.66 2.81
C LEU A 40 10.13 2.20 2.82
N LEU A 41 11.02 2.68 1.97
CA LEU A 41 11.24 4.10 1.71
C LEU A 41 10.76 4.38 0.28
N THR A 42 9.50 4.70 0.11
CA THR A 42 8.90 4.92 -1.20
C THR A 42 7.81 5.98 -1.15
N ALA A 43 7.78 6.85 -2.16
CA ALA A 43 6.75 7.86 -2.31
C ALA A 43 5.43 7.30 -2.83
N THR A 44 5.48 6.16 -3.51
CA THR A 44 4.32 5.54 -4.15
C THR A 44 3.88 4.29 -3.38
N PRO A 45 2.57 3.99 -3.33
CA PRO A 45 2.11 2.72 -2.82
C PRO A 45 2.59 1.60 -3.76
N LEU A 46 3.21 0.59 -3.20
CA LEU A 46 3.65 -0.60 -3.93
C LEU A 46 2.88 -1.81 -3.46
N ASP A 47 2.61 -2.74 -4.35
CA ASP A 47 2.10 -4.05 -3.97
C ASP A 47 3.12 -4.80 -3.11
N ILE A 48 2.77 -4.98 -1.85
CA ILE A 48 3.60 -5.70 -0.87
C ILE A 48 3.03 -7.09 -0.54
N SER A 49 2.11 -7.60 -1.35
CA SER A 49 1.46 -8.90 -1.11
C SER A 49 2.48 -10.04 -0.97
N GLN A 50 3.54 -10.02 -1.79
CA GLN A 50 4.61 -11.02 -1.71
C GLN A 50 5.45 -10.91 -0.42
N LEU A 51 5.63 -9.70 0.11
CA LEU A 51 6.29 -9.50 1.40
C LEU A 51 5.41 -10.04 2.53
N MET A 52 4.12 -9.73 2.49
CA MET A 52 3.14 -10.17 3.49
C MET A 52 2.91 -11.69 3.49
N ALA A 53 3.10 -12.35 2.34
CA ALA A 53 2.98 -13.80 2.21
C ALA A 53 4.22 -14.58 2.66
N ASN A 54 5.36 -13.91 2.83
CA ASN A 54 6.61 -14.56 3.22
C ASN A 54 6.73 -14.67 4.74
N ASN A 55 6.63 -15.89 5.26
CA ASN A 55 6.71 -16.17 6.70
C ASN A 55 8.07 -15.87 7.35
N ARG A 56 9.10 -15.58 6.56
CA ARG A 56 10.42 -15.12 7.01
C ARG A 56 10.46 -13.60 7.22
N ILE A 57 9.40 -12.89 6.87
CA ILE A 57 9.25 -11.45 7.11
C ILE A 57 8.34 -11.27 8.31
N GLY A 58 8.90 -10.77 9.41
CA GLY A 58 8.17 -10.57 10.67
C GLY A 58 7.37 -9.26 10.70
N ALA A 59 7.85 -8.24 9.99
CA ALA A 59 7.17 -6.94 9.94
C ALA A 59 7.54 -6.14 8.69
N VAL A 60 6.62 -5.26 8.28
CA VAL A 60 6.86 -4.27 7.22
C VAL A 60 6.51 -2.89 7.78
N ALA A 61 7.48 -1.98 7.79
CA ALA A 61 7.30 -0.58 8.16
C ALA A 61 7.40 0.29 6.90
N HIS A 62 6.36 1.07 6.61
CA HIS A 62 6.34 2.00 5.47
C HIS A 62 6.50 3.43 5.97
N LEU A 63 7.56 4.10 5.53
CA LEU A 63 7.94 5.44 5.98
C LEU A 63 7.66 6.55 4.95
N GLY A 64 7.25 6.18 3.75
CA GLY A 64 7.14 7.16 2.67
C GLY A 64 8.51 7.71 2.28
N GLN A 65 8.60 9.01 2.10
CA GLN A 65 9.85 9.75 1.91
C GLN A 65 10.19 10.54 3.18
N PRO A 66 10.88 9.90 4.13
CA PRO A 66 11.17 10.56 5.40
C PRO A 66 12.23 11.67 5.21
N SER A 67 12.09 12.72 6.01
CA SER A 67 13.10 13.74 6.20
C SER A 67 14.14 13.30 7.25
N VAL A 68 14.86 14.24 7.84
CA VAL A 68 15.77 14.00 8.96
C VAL A 68 15.09 13.30 10.16
N ALA A 69 13.76 13.35 10.25
CA ALA A 69 12.99 12.64 11.28
C ALA A 69 13.13 11.11 11.22
N VAL A 70 13.73 10.55 10.16
CA VAL A 70 14.04 9.12 10.03
C VAL A 70 14.89 8.60 11.21
N VAL A 71 15.65 9.46 11.88
CA VAL A 71 16.44 9.07 13.07
C VAL A 71 15.55 8.53 14.21
N GLY A 72 14.28 8.94 14.28
CA GLY A 72 13.30 8.42 15.22
C GLY A 72 12.83 7.00 14.93
N LEU A 73 13.14 6.44 13.75
CA LEU A 73 12.75 5.07 13.39
C LEU A 73 13.32 4.03 14.36
N SER A 74 14.52 4.23 14.85
CA SER A 74 15.15 3.31 15.81
C SER A 74 14.31 3.16 17.08
N ASP A 75 13.75 4.24 17.59
CA ASP A 75 12.91 4.20 18.79
C ASP A 75 11.62 3.39 18.56
N LEU A 76 11.09 3.45 17.35
CA LEU A 76 9.94 2.65 16.94
C LEU A 76 10.31 1.16 16.79
N LEU A 77 11.39 0.86 16.06
CA LEU A 77 11.80 -0.52 15.80
C LEU A 77 12.23 -1.26 17.07
N TYR A 78 12.85 -0.56 18.01
CA TYR A 78 13.29 -1.14 19.30
C TYR A 78 12.26 -0.98 20.44
N GLY A 79 11.04 -0.56 20.12
CA GLY A 79 9.93 -0.52 21.06
C GLY A 79 10.00 0.57 22.13
N ARG A 80 10.91 1.57 22.00
CA ARG A 80 10.95 2.72 22.92
C ARG A 80 9.75 3.64 22.73
N ARG A 81 9.17 3.63 21.52
CA ARG A 81 7.93 4.33 21.18
C ARG A 81 7.05 3.40 20.35
N SER A 82 5.74 3.58 20.45
CA SER A 82 4.79 2.82 19.65
C SER A 82 4.57 3.45 18.27
N PHE A 83 4.39 2.59 17.26
CA PHE A 83 3.90 3.04 15.97
C PHE A 83 2.49 3.60 16.13
N ALA A 84 2.27 4.83 15.65
CA ALA A 84 0.97 5.50 15.63
C ALA A 84 0.47 5.76 14.20
N GLY A 85 1.35 5.66 13.21
CA GLY A 85 1.03 5.89 11.79
C GLY A 85 0.00 4.90 11.28
N ARG A 86 -0.83 5.36 10.36
CA ARG A 86 -1.84 4.57 9.64
C ARG A 86 -1.66 4.79 8.15
N ALA A 87 -2.01 3.77 7.36
CA ALA A 87 -1.96 3.87 5.91
C ALA A 87 -2.86 5.02 5.42
N VAL A 88 -2.26 5.99 4.75
CA VAL A 88 -2.94 7.19 4.23
C VAL A 88 -3.55 6.97 2.85
N GLN A 89 -3.39 5.77 2.31
CA GLN A 89 -3.93 5.36 1.01
C GLN A 89 -4.17 3.85 0.99
N THR A 90 -5.02 3.41 0.07
CA THR A 90 -5.24 2.00 -0.20
C THR A 90 -4.05 1.45 -0.98
N VAL A 91 -3.47 0.35 -0.51
CA VAL A 91 -2.45 -0.41 -1.26
C VAL A 91 -3.14 -1.52 -2.03
N TYR A 92 -3.05 -1.47 -3.35
CA TYR A 92 -3.67 -2.43 -4.25
C TYR A 92 -2.75 -3.59 -4.55
N ALA A 93 -3.34 -4.75 -4.87
CA ALA A 93 -2.60 -5.84 -5.52
C ALA A 93 -2.18 -5.43 -6.94
N ALA A 94 -1.05 -5.95 -7.41
CA ALA A 94 -0.51 -5.61 -8.73
C ALA A 94 -1.50 -5.83 -9.89
N ALA A 95 -2.36 -6.84 -9.79
CA ALA A 95 -3.43 -7.08 -10.77
C ALA A 95 -4.41 -5.90 -10.95
N TYR A 96 -4.39 -4.92 -10.06
CA TYR A 96 -5.17 -3.69 -10.23
C TYR A 96 -4.71 -2.88 -11.44
N GLU A 97 -3.39 -2.77 -11.64
CA GLU A 97 -2.84 -2.00 -12.76
C GLU A 97 -3.12 -2.64 -14.13
N ASP A 98 -3.36 -3.97 -14.14
CA ASP A 98 -3.69 -4.69 -15.37
C ASP A 98 -5.14 -4.44 -15.84
N GLN A 99 -6.00 -3.96 -14.94
CA GLN A 99 -7.44 -3.79 -15.20
C GLN A 99 -7.78 -2.40 -15.72
N ILE A 100 -7.07 -1.37 -15.26
CA ILE A 100 -7.44 0.01 -15.46
C ILE A 100 -6.25 0.88 -15.86
N SER A 101 -6.44 1.65 -16.92
CA SER A 101 -5.44 2.63 -17.37
C SER A 101 -5.21 3.71 -16.30
N ILE A 102 -3.95 4.13 -16.16
CA ILE A 102 -3.58 5.28 -15.32
C ILE A 102 -4.28 6.57 -15.78
N ALA A 103 -4.67 6.65 -17.06
CA ALA A 103 -5.39 7.80 -17.61
C ALA A 103 -6.90 7.80 -17.31
N ASP A 104 -7.44 6.73 -16.71
CA ASP A 104 -8.83 6.72 -16.26
C ASP A 104 -8.96 7.35 -14.88
N PHE A 105 -9.49 8.56 -14.81
CA PHE A 105 -9.66 9.31 -13.57
C PHE A 105 -11.01 9.08 -12.88
N ASN A 106 -11.86 8.18 -13.40
CA ASN A 106 -13.09 7.83 -12.72
C ASN A 106 -12.78 7.19 -11.36
N MET A 107 -13.47 7.64 -10.33
CA MET A 107 -13.30 7.11 -8.98
C MET A 107 -14.19 5.89 -8.73
N ARG A 108 -15.36 5.86 -9.35
CA ARG A 108 -16.38 4.82 -9.14
C ARG A 108 -16.14 3.61 -10.04
N PRO A 109 -16.53 2.41 -9.60
CA PRO A 109 -16.51 1.23 -10.46
C PRO A 109 -17.35 1.42 -11.73
N GLY A 110 -16.89 0.83 -12.82
CA GLY A 110 -17.63 0.85 -14.08
C GLY A 110 -16.75 0.63 -15.31
N PRO A 111 -17.36 0.63 -16.50
CA PRO A 111 -16.62 0.45 -17.74
C PRO A 111 -15.69 1.64 -18.01
N SER A 112 -14.47 1.35 -18.46
CA SER A 112 -13.49 2.35 -18.84
C SER A 112 -13.62 2.69 -20.34
N VAL A 113 -13.30 3.92 -20.69
CA VAL A 113 -13.13 4.34 -22.10
C VAL A 113 -11.76 3.97 -22.66
N PHE A 114 -10.84 3.62 -21.81
CA PHE A 114 -9.46 3.25 -22.15
C PHE A 114 -9.32 1.75 -22.35
N ALA A 115 -8.36 1.37 -23.20
CA ALA A 115 -7.96 -0.03 -23.34
C ALA A 115 -7.37 -0.57 -22.03
N ARG A 116 -7.46 -1.87 -21.85
CA ARG A 116 -6.79 -2.56 -20.75
C ARG A 116 -5.26 -2.43 -20.89
N PRO A 117 -4.53 -2.11 -19.82
CA PRO A 117 -3.08 -1.97 -19.88
C PRO A 117 -2.34 -3.29 -20.20
N ASP A 118 -2.90 -4.44 -19.80
CA ASP A 118 -2.33 -5.77 -20.03
C ASP A 118 -2.54 -6.29 -21.47
N CYS A 119 -3.17 -5.51 -22.33
CA CYS A 119 -3.39 -5.89 -23.72
C CYS A 119 -2.10 -5.80 -24.55
N ALA A 120 -1.61 -6.94 -25.01
CA ALA A 120 -0.40 -7.06 -25.81
C ALA A 120 -0.60 -6.85 -27.33
N MET A 121 -1.78 -6.43 -27.78
CA MET A 121 -2.07 -6.25 -29.20
C MET A 121 -1.30 -5.06 -29.79
N LYS A 122 -0.67 -5.24 -30.96
CA LYS A 122 0.04 -4.14 -31.66
C LYS A 122 -0.89 -2.97 -32.01
N ASN A 123 -2.16 -3.27 -32.30
CA ASN A 123 -3.17 -2.25 -32.56
C ASN A 123 -4.02 -2.04 -31.29
N VAL A 124 -3.71 -1.00 -30.55
CA VAL A 124 -4.37 -0.65 -29.28
C VAL A 124 -5.89 -0.42 -29.45
N SER A 125 -6.35 0.00 -30.65
CA SER A 125 -7.79 0.20 -30.90
C SER A 125 -8.59 -1.10 -30.90
N ARG A 126 -7.93 -2.25 -31.01
CA ARG A 126 -8.54 -3.59 -30.94
C ARG A 126 -8.47 -4.19 -29.54
N CYS A 127 -7.79 -3.55 -28.62
CA CYS A 127 -7.75 -4.01 -27.23
C CYS A 127 -9.12 -3.91 -26.59
N PRO A 128 -9.50 -4.88 -25.76
CA PRO A 128 -10.69 -4.76 -24.94
C PRO A 128 -10.55 -3.53 -24.01
N ARG A 129 -11.66 -2.88 -23.74
CA ARG A 129 -11.70 -1.79 -22.78
C ARG A 129 -11.51 -2.32 -21.37
N GLY A 130 -10.90 -1.50 -20.52
CA GLY A 130 -10.74 -1.81 -19.11
C GLY A 130 -12.06 -1.75 -18.36
N VAL A 131 -12.05 -2.34 -17.19
CA VAL A 131 -13.12 -2.18 -16.19
C VAL A 131 -12.49 -1.54 -14.97
N ASN A 132 -12.96 -0.34 -14.63
CA ASN A 132 -12.50 0.34 -13.43
C ASN A 132 -13.10 -0.37 -12.20
N PRO A 133 -12.28 -0.95 -11.31
CA PRO A 133 -12.78 -1.60 -10.10
C PRO A 133 -13.06 -0.61 -8.95
N GLY A 134 -13.06 0.69 -9.26
CA GLY A 134 -13.12 1.75 -8.26
C GLY A 134 -11.75 2.16 -7.73
N ARG A 135 -11.66 3.35 -7.15
CA ARG A 135 -10.44 3.91 -6.58
C ARG A 135 -10.64 4.29 -5.12
N THR A 136 -9.57 4.25 -4.37
CA THR A 136 -9.49 4.58 -2.95
C THR A 136 -10.39 3.70 -2.05
N TYR A 137 -10.23 3.85 -0.75
CA TYR A 137 -11.03 3.13 0.25
C TYR A 137 -12.55 3.34 0.07
N ARG A 138 -12.94 4.39 -0.64
CA ARG A 138 -14.35 4.79 -0.77
C ARG A 138 -15.08 4.01 -1.86
N PHE A 139 -14.38 3.63 -2.93
CA PHE A 139 -15.04 3.08 -4.13
C PHE A 139 -14.41 1.78 -4.64
N TYR A 140 -13.24 1.41 -4.13
CA TYR A 140 -12.60 0.16 -4.53
C TYR A 140 -13.36 -1.04 -3.95
N GLU A 141 -13.87 -1.89 -4.81
CA GLU A 141 -14.67 -3.07 -4.43
C GLU A 141 -13.83 -4.33 -4.25
N GLY A 142 -12.57 -4.29 -4.65
CA GLY A 142 -11.65 -5.41 -4.53
C GLY A 142 -11.01 -5.51 -3.14
N LYS A 143 -10.24 -6.58 -2.93
CA LYS A 143 -9.48 -6.78 -1.70
C LYS A 143 -8.19 -5.96 -1.72
N ALA A 144 -8.08 -4.99 -0.86
CA ALA A 144 -6.84 -4.24 -0.66
C ALA A 144 -5.75 -5.13 -0.03
N VAL A 145 -4.50 -4.96 -0.44
CA VAL A 145 -3.33 -5.55 0.22
C VAL A 145 -3.13 -4.91 1.60
N VAL A 146 -3.19 -3.57 1.65
CA VAL A 146 -3.28 -2.81 2.90
C VAL A 146 -4.42 -1.80 2.78
N PRO A 147 -5.46 -1.90 3.61
CA PRO A 147 -6.56 -0.95 3.59
C PRO A 147 -6.13 0.45 4.05
N PHE A 148 -6.79 1.48 3.54
CA PHE A 148 -6.69 2.83 4.11
C PHE A 148 -6.99 2.80 5.61
N GLY A 149 -6.20 3.52 6.38
CA GLY A 149 -6.35 3.61 7.83
C GLY A 149 -5.79 2.42 8.62
N PHE A 150 -5.30 1.37 7.95
CA PHE A 150 -4.67 0.24 8.61
C PHE A 150 -3.33 0.63 9.21
N GLY A 151 -3.02 0.06 10.37
CA GLY A 151 -1.73 0.16 11.02
C GLY A 151 -1.73 -0.59 12.33
N LEU A 152 -0.56 -1.04 12.74
CA LEU A 152 -0.34 -1.75 13.98
C LEU A 152 0.33 -0.82 15.01
N SER A 153 0.10 -1.11 16.27
CA SER A 153 0.73 -0.46 17.41
C SER A 153 1.21 -1.52 18.40
N TYR A 154 2.15 -1.19 19.26
CA TYR A 154 2.57 -2.11 20.34
C TYR A 154 1.54 -2.17 21.47
N THR A 155 0.60 -1.22 21.47
CA THR A 155 -0.53 -1.18 22.40
C THR A 155 -1.83 -1.49 21.68
N SER A 156 -2.81 -1.97 22.41
CA SER A 156 -4.16 -2.21 21.89
C SER A 156 -5.15 -1.26 22.56
N PHE A 157 -6.12 -0.77 21.77
CA PHE A 157 -7.17 0.09 22.28
C PHE A 157 -8.54 -0.54 22.00
N ARG A 158 -9.43 -0.40 22.96
CA ARG A 158 -10.85 -0.71 22.78
C ARG A 158 -11.62 0.59 22.61
N TYR A 159 -12.58 0.58 21.70
CA TYR A 159 -13.44 1.73 21.43
C TYR A 159 -14.90 1.31 21.66
N ALA A 160 -15.63 2.11 22.42
CA ALA A 160 -17.07 1.96 22.54
C ALA A 160 -17.75 3.27 22.15
N LEU A 161 -18.68 3.18 21.19
CA LEU A 161 -19.45 4.34 20.73
C LEU A 161 -20.78 4.39 21.46
N ARG A 162 -21.11 5.52 22.10
CA ARG A 162 -22.41 5.78 22.71
C ARG A 162 -23.04 7.01 22.06
N VAL A 163 -24.24 6.83 21.52
CA VAL A 163 -25.05 7.96 21.04
C VAL A 163 -25.73 8.60 22.25
N VAL A 164 -25.48 9.87 22.48
CA VAL A 164 -26.01 10.61 23.63
C VAL A 164 -27.01 11.70 23.25
N GLY A 165 -27.28 11.88 21.96
CA GLY A 165 -28.26 12.81 21.42
C GLY A 165 -28.40 12.67 19.92
N ALA A 166 -29.29 13.43 19.32
CA ALA A 166 -29.57 13.36 17.88
C ALA A 166 -28.32 13.68 17.00
N THR A 167 -27.42 14.51 17.52
CA THR A 167 -26.19 14.96 16.82
C THR A 167 -24.93 14.79 17.66
N SER A 168 -25.02 14.11 18.80
CA SER A 168 -23.93 13.98 19.75
C SER A 168 -23.64 12.53 20.08
N PHE A 169 -22.36 12.21 20.14
CA PHE A 169 -21.89 10.88 20.54
C PHE A 169 -20.65 10.98 21.44
N VAL A 170 -20.42 9.96 22.23
CA VAL A 170 -19.22 9.81 23.06
C VAL A 170 -18.48 8.56 22.59
N VAL A 171 -17.17 8.67 22.45
CA VAL A 171 -16.30 7.53 22.19
C VAL A 171 -15.50 7.26 23.46
N ASP A 172 -15.78 6.15 24.11
CA ASP A 172 -14.96 5.67 25.22
C ASP A 172 -13.75 4.91 24.66
N VAL A 173 -12.56 5.31 25.06
CA VAL A 173 -11.30 4.68 24.64
C VAL A 173 -10.60 4.11 25.84
N THR A 174 -10.32 2.81 25.80
CA THR A 174 -9.58 2.11 26.85
C THR A 174 -8.31 1.50 26.28
N ASN A 175 -7.17 1.75 26.92
CA ASN A 175 -5.87 1.15 26.60
C ASN A 175 -5.64 -0.08 27.49
#